data_6ecf61d614b7b78b1daf38cc6e66252b
#
_entry.id   6ecf61d614b7b78b1daf38cc6e66252b
#
_cell.length_a   1.000
_cell.length_b   1.000
_cell.length_c   1.000
_cell.angle_alpha   90.00
_cell.angle_beta   90.00
_cell.angle_gamma   90.00
#
_symmetry.space_group_name_H-M   'P 1'
#
loop_
_entity.id
_entity.type
_entity.pdbx_description
1 polymer ?
#
loop_
_entity_poly.entity_id
_entity_poly.type
_entity_poly.pdbx_seq_one_letter_code
_entity_poly.pdbx_strand_id
1 'polypeptide(L)'
;MPVLSLNIIDRYLVVCENAGIEPVIVVNKGDLLNSEQEQEVESQLQIYRDIGYQTIIISAETGKNMEKLTSLLSDGTSIFVGQSGVGKSSLINHILPTVNAQVGGISETSGLGQHTTTSSRLYHLPQGGNLIDSPGIREFGLWHLEPDQITKGYREFQYVLGTCKF
;
A
#
# COMPACT_ATOMS: atom_id res chain seq x y z
N MET A 1 6.07 -13.85 -10.00
CA MET A 1 5.36 -12.84 -9.19
C MET A 1 6.35 -12.19 -8.26
N PRO A 2 6.31 -10.87 -8.00
CA PRO A 2 7.19 -10.28 -7.00
C PRO A 2 6.86 -10.90 -5.63
N VAL A 3 7.89 -11.36 -4.92
CA VAL A 3 7.78 -11.86 -3.56
C VAL A 3 7.29 -10.73 -2.66
N LEU A 4 6.37 -11.01 -1.72
CA LEU A 4 5.91 -10.04 -0.73
C LEU A 4 7.11 -9.56 0.10
N SER A 5 7.38 -8.26 0.08
CA SER A 5 8.54 -7.69 0.75
C SER A 5 8.13 -7.11 2.11
N LEU A 6 8.23 -7.93 3.17
CA LEU A 6 7.77 -7.56 4.52
C LEU A 6 8.49 -6.30 5.04
N ASN A 7 9.81 -6.20 4.82
CA ASN A 7 10.57 -5.03 5.25
C ASN A 7 10.15 -3.70 4.58
N ILE A 8 9.52 -3.77 3.41
CA ILE A 8 8.96 -2.59 2.76
C ILE A 8 7.60 -2.25 3.38
N ILE A 9 6.79 -3.26 3.66
CA ILE A 9 5.52 -3.08 4.39
C ILE A 9 5.82 -2.43 5.74
N ASP A 10 6.77 -2.96 6.52
CA ASP A 10 7.14 -2.42 7.82
C ASP A 10 7.53 -0.94 7.76
N ARG A 11 8.30 -0.53 6.74
CA ARG A 11 8.65 0.89 6.55
C ARG A 11 7.43 1.77 6.33
N TYR A 12 6.47 1.33 5.51
CA TYR A 12 5.23 2.09 5.31
C TYR A 12 4.41 2.16 6.60
N LEU A 13 4.31 1.06 7.35
CA LEU A 13 3.59 1.01 8.60
C LEU A 13 4.18 1.99 9.62
N VAL A 14 5.50 1.99 9.80
CA VAL A 14 6.20 2.93 10.70
C VAL A 14 5.88 4.39 10.36
N VAL A 15 5.83 4.73 9.07
CA VAL A 15 5.49 6.11 8.67
C VAL A 15 4.02 6.41 8.93
N CYS A 16 3.11 5.49 8.64
CA CYS A 16 1.69 5.66 8.90
C CYS A 16 1.43 5.87 10.41
N GLU A 17 2.03 5.04 11.27
CA GLU A 17 1.91 5.16 12.72
C GLU A 17 2.40 6.53 13.23
N ASN A 18 3.57 6.98 12.76
CA ASN A 18 4.10 8.29 13.14
C ASN A 18 3.25 9.46 12.61
N ALA A 19 2.55 9.27 11.50
CA ALA A 19 1.65 10.27 10.92
C ALA A 19 0.23 10.21 11.49
N GLY A 20 -0.10 9.22 12.34
CA GLY A 20 -1.47 8.99 12.82
C GLY A 20 -2.45 8.59 11.72
N ILE A 21 -1.96 7.91 10.68
CA ILE A 21 -2.75 7.43 9.54
C ILE A 21 -2.98 5.93 9.72
N GLU A 22 -4.23 5.48 9.67
CA GLU A 22 -4.57 4.06 9.75
C GLU A 22 -4.22 3.34 8.44
N PRO A 23 -3.26 2.39 8.45
CA PRO A 23 -2.87 1.67 7.25
C PRO A 23 -3.72 0.42 7.02
N VAL A 24 -3.93 0.10 5.73
CA VAL A 24 -4.47 -1.18 5.29
C VAL A 24 -3.47 -1.84 4.34
N ILE A 25 -3.08 -3.07 4.63
CA ILE A 25 -2.15 -3.83 3.79
C ILE A 25 -2.93 -4.52 2.67
N VAL A 26 -2.68 -4.10 1.43
CA VAL A 26 -3.37 -4.63 0.26
C VAL A 26 -2.39 -5.43 -0.60
N VAL A 27 -2.63 -6.74 -0.74
CA VAL A 27 -1.89 -7.60 -1.65
C VAL A 27 -2.69 -7.76 -2.94
N ASN A 28 -2.23 -7.12 -3.99
CA ASN A 28 -2.85 -7.19 -5.31
C ASN A 28 -2.29 -8.37 -6.14
N LYS A 29 -2.97 -8.70 -7.23
CA LYS A 29 -2.62 -9.81 -8.13
C LYS A 29 -2.79 -11.20 -7.48
N GLY A 30 -3.77 -11.33 -6.59
CA GLY A 30 -4.11 -12.59 -5.94
C GLY A 30 -4.54 -13.70 -6.92
N ASP A 31 -4.89 -13.34 -8.16
CA ASP A 31 -5.18 -14.26 -9.26
C ASP A 31 -3.95 -15.02 -9.78
N LEU A 32 -2.76 -14.49 -9.54
CA LEU A 32 -1.48 -15.11 -9.96
C LEU A 32 -0.91 -16.08 -8.93
N LEU A 33 -1.53 -16.18 -7.75
CA LEU A 33 -1.10 -17.09 -6.70
C LEU A 33 -1.65 -18.50 -6.93
N ASN A 34 -0.78 -19.50 -6.86
CA ASN A 34 -1.22 -20.87 -6.69
C ASN A 34 -1.58 -21.12 -5.20
N SER A 35 -2.15 -22.29 -4.89
CA SER A 35 -2.63 -22.61 -3.52
C SER A 35 -1.52 -22.56 -2.47
N GLU A 36 -0.31 -22.99 -2.78
CA GLU A 36 0.83 -22.97 -1.87
C GLU A 36 1.31 -21.52 -1.61
N GLN A 37 1.41 -20.73 -2.65
CA GLN A 37 1.77 -19.31 -2.55
C GLN A 37 0.69 -18.49 -1.81
N GLU A 38 -0.59 -18.80 -2.01
CA GLU A 38 -1.68 -18.14 -1.28
C GLU A 38 -1.59 -18.46 0.22
N GLN A 39 -1.30 -19.71 0.60
CA GLN A 39 -1.08 -20.09 1.99
C GLN A 39 0.13 -19.39 2.61
N GLU A 40 1.23 -19.27 1.87
CA GLU A 40 2.42 -18.56 2.32
C GLU A 40 2.12 -17.07 2.57
N VAL A 41 1.47 -16.41 1.61
CA VAL A 41 1.06 -15.00 1.75
C VAL A 41 0.10 -14.81 2.91
N GLU A 42 -0.89 -15.69 3.07
CA GLU A 42 -1.83 -15.63 4.20
C GLU A 42 -1.11 -15.80 5.55
N SER A 43 -0.15 -16.72 5.65
CA SER A 43 0.67 -16.89 6.85
C SER A 43 1.48 -15.63 7.19
N GLN A 44 2.07 -14.98 6.20
CA GLN A 44 2.80 -13.72 6.37
C GLN A 44 1.85 -12.58 6.79
N LEU A 45 0.67 -12.48 6.18
CA LEU A 45 -0.32 -11.47 6.53
C LEU A 45 -0.92 -11.69 7.92
N GLN A 46 -0.96 -12.94 8.41
CA GLN A 46 -1.45 -13.24 9.75
C GLN A 46 -0.62 -12.55 10.83
N ILE A 47 0.69 -12.43 10.64
CA ILE A 47 1.57 -11.71 11.57
C ILE A 47 1.08 -10.25 11.76
N TYR A 48 0.72 -9.58 10.67
CA TYR A 48 0.22 -8.21 10.73
C TYR A 48 -1.18 -8.10 11.34
N ARG A 49 -2.04 -9.10 11.08
CA ARG A 49 -3.37 -9.15 11.71
C ARG A 49 -3.27 -9.32 13.22
N ASP A 50 -2.33 -10.15 13.69
CA ASP A 50 -2.09 -10.38 15.12
C ASP A 50 -1.59 -9.11 15.83
N ILE A 51 -0.90 -8.23 15.11
CA ILE A 51 -0.48 -6.91 15.58
C ILE A 51 -1.64 -5.88 15.53
N GLY A 52 -2.74 -6.21 14.82
CA GLY A 52 -3.92 -5.36 14.71
C GLY A 52 -4.04 -4.58 13.39
N TYR A 53 -3.25 -4.91 12.38
CA TYR A 53 -3.38 -4.31 11.05
C TYR A 53 -4.44 -5.02 10.20
N GLN A 54 -5.19 -4.23 9.45
CA GLN A 54 -6.12 -4.77 8.46
C GLN A 54 -5.37 -5.21 7.20
N THR A 55 -5.69 -6.41 6.68
CA THR A 55 -5.06 -6.96 5.48
C THR A 55 -6.10 -7.51 4.51
N ILE A 56 -5.84 -7.39 3.21
CA ILE A 56 -6.73 -7.90 2.17
C ILE A 56 -5.93 -8.38 0.95
N ILE A 57 -6.26 -9.57 0.43
CA ILE A 57 -5.76 -10.05 -0.86
C ILE A 57 -6.83 -9.79 -1.92
N ILE A 58 -6.46 -9.11 -2.99
CA ILE A 58 -7.33 -8.69 -4.07
C ILE A 58 -6.77 -9.06 -5.44
N SER A 59 -7.59 -8.93 -6.46
CA SER A 59 -7.13 -8.89 -7.85
C SER A 59 -7.88 -7.80 -8.60
N ALA A 60 -7.18 -6.78 -9.06
CA ALA A 60 -7.72 -5.75 -9.93
C ALA A 60 -8.12 -6.31 -11.30
N GLU A 61 -7.49 -7.42 -11.73
CA GLU A 61 -7.73 -8.07 -13.03
C GLU A 61 -9.05 -8.85 -13.01
N THR A 62 -9.26 -9.68 -11.98
CA THR A 62 -10.42 -10.56 -11.89
C THR A 62 -11.59 -9.98 -11.08
N GLY A 63 -11.36 -8.88 -10.37
CA GLY A 63 -12.32 -8.29 -9.45
C GLY A 63 -12.38 -8.98 -8.06
N LYS A 64 -11.52 -9.99 -7.79
CA LYS A 64 -11.51 -10.69 -6.50
C LYS A 64 -11.35 -9.69 -5.35
N ASN A 65 -12.32 -9.69 -4.41
CA ASN A 65 -12.35 -8.84 -3.21
C ASN A 65 -12.31 -7.31 -3.47
N MET A 66 -12.57 -6.84 -4.68
CA MET A 66 -12.60 -5.41 -4.99
C MET A 66 -13.73 -4.67 -4.26
N GLU A 67 -14.86 -5.32 -4.03
CA GLU A 67 -15.97 -4.74 -3.24
C GLU A 67 -15.53 -4.43 -1.80
N LYS A 68 -14.73 -5.33 -1.17
CA LYS A 68 -14.19 -5.10 0.17
C LYS A 68 -13.25 -3.89 0.19
N LEU A 69 -12.34 -3.80 -0.80
CA LEU A 69 -11.46 -2.65 -0.91
C LEU A 69 -12.27 -1.35 -1.12
N THR A 70 -13.24 -1.37 -2.01
CA THR A 70 -14.07 -0.21 -2.31
C THR A 70 -14.85 0.27 -1.09
N SER A 71 -15.35 -0.67 -0.27
CA SER A 71 -16.02 -0.36 1.00
C SER A 71 -15.06 0.33 1.99
N LEU A 72 -13.80 -0.12 2.07
CA LEU A 72 -12.77 0.51 2.92
C LEU A 72 -12.43 1.94 2.47
N LEU A 73 -12.55 2.23 1.18
CA LEU A 73 -12.25 3.54 0.60
C LEU A 73 -13.44 4.50 0.65
N SER A 74 -14.63 4.05 1.04
CA SER A 74 -15.88 4.84 0.96
C SER A 74 -15.96 5.94 2.02
N ASP A 75 -15.10 5.92 3.04
CA ASP A 75 -15.06 6.91 4.10
C ASP A 75 -13.69 7.62 4.14
N GLY A 76 -13.73 8.93 4.31
CA GLY A 76 -12.52 9.75 4.43
C GLY A 76 -11.71 9.91 3.14
N THR A 77 -10.40 10.08 3.31
CA THR A 77 -9.45 10.26 2.21
C THR A 77 -8.33 9.23 2.33
N SER A 78 -8.18 8.43 1.29
CA SER A 78 -7.18 7.36 1.20
C SER A 78 -6.07 7.71 0.21
N ILE A 79 -4.89 7.13 0.41
CA ILE A 79 -3.77 7.23 -0.51
C ILE A 79 -3.23 5.83 -0.83
N PHE A 80 -2.98 5.53 -2.10
CA PHE A 80 -2.28 4.31 -2.48
C PHE A 80 -0.78 4.54 -2.50
N VAL A 81 -0.08 3.78 -1.66
CA VAL A 81 1.38 3.75 -1.61
C VAL A 81 1.89 2.35 -1.93
N GLY A 82 3.09 2.23 -2.45
CA GLY A 82 3.70 0.94 -2.77
C GLY A 82 4.66 1.03 -3.94
N GLN A 83 5.42 -0.04 -4.13
CA GLN A 83 6.46 -0.13 -5.16
C GLN A 83 5.90 -0.02 -6.59
N SER A 84 6.81 0.21 -7.55
CA SER A 84 6.47 0.12 -8.97
C SER A 84 6.05 -1.30 -9.33
N GLY A 85 5.02 -1.43 -10.18
CA GLY A 85 4.55 -2.74 -10.64
C GLY A 85 3.61 -3.51 -9.71
N VAL A 86 3.31 -3.01 -8.50
CA VAL A 86 2.32 -3.65 -7.60
C VAL A 86 0.88 -3.50 -8.09
N GLY A 87 0.63 -2.63 -9.08
CA GLY A 87 -0.67 -2.49 -9.72
C GLY A 87 -1.52 -1.33 -9.20
N LYS A 88 -0.92 -0.28 -8.62
CA LYS A 88 -1.67 0.92 -8.17
C LYS A 88 -2.53 1.52 -9.27
N SER A 89 -1.97 1.76 -10.46
CA SER A 89 -2.72 2.30 -11.59
C SER A 89 -3.84 1.37 -12.07
N SER A 90 -3.63 0.06 -12.03
CA SER A 90 -4.68 -0.91 -12.36
C SER A 90 -5.82 -0.86 -11.34
N LEU A 91 -5.51 -0.69 -10.05
CA LEU A 91 -6.52 -0.50 -9.01
C LEU A 91 -7.32 0.78 -9.22
N ILE A 92 -6.64 1.89 -9.50
CA ILE A 92 -7.30 3.18 -9.79
C ILE A 92 -8.22 3.05 -10.99
N ASN A 93 -7.77 2.43 -12.08
CA ASN A 93 -8.59 2.22 -13.28
C ASN A 93 -9.77 1.29 -13.03
N HIS A 94 -9.64 0.30 -12.15
CA HIS A 94 -10.75 -0.57 -11.76
C HIS A 94 -11.81 0.19 -10.92
N ILE A 95 -11.36 1.00 -9.97
CA ILE A 95 -12.24 1.77 -9.07
C ILE A 95 -12.88 2.96 -9.81
N LEU A 96 -12.13 3.57 -10.72
CA LEU A 96 -12.52 4.74 -11.49
C LEU A 96 -12.34 4.48 -13.00
N PRO A 97 -13.25 3.73 -13.64
CA PRO A 97 -13.10 3.35 -15.05
C PRO A 97 -13.04 4.54 -16.02
N THR A 98 -13.56 5.71 -15.62
CA THR A 98 -13.54 6.94 -16.42
C THR A 98 -12.18 7.67 -16.35
N VAL A 99 -11.33 7.28 -15.42
CA VAL A 99 -9.99 7.86 -15.22
C VAL A 99 -8.98 6.93 -15.88
N ASN A 100 -8.44 7.34 -17.05
CA ASN A 100 -7.30 6.63 -17.64
C ASN A 100 -6.01 6.96 -16.84
N ALA A 101 -5.85 6.36 -15.67
CA ALA A 101 -4.57 6.37 -14.99
C ALA A 101 -3.58 5.58 -15.85
N GLN A 102 -2.47 6.20 -16.23
CA GLN A 102 -1.46 5.53 -17.05
C GLN A 102 -0.92 4.31 -16.29
N VAL A 103 -1.28 3.13 -16.74
CA VAL A 103 -0.66 1.88 -16.30
C VAL A 103 0.79 1.97 -16.78
N GLY A 104 1.71 2.27 -15.87
CA GLY A 104 3.10 2.51 -16.20
C GLY A 104 3.74 1.28 -16.84
N GLY A 105 3.77 1.28 -18.16
CA GLY A 105 4.80 0.58 -18.89
C GLY A 105 6.14 1.19 -18.48
N ILE A 106 7.12 0.34 -18.23
CA ILE A 106 8.53 0.69 -18.32
C ILE A 106 8.68 1.40 -19.66
N SER A 107 8.80 2.72 -19.66
CA SER A 107 9.16 3.45 -20.87
C SER A 107 10.66 3.25 -21.10
N GLU A 108 11.02 2.09 -21.60
CA GLU A 108 12.19 1.94 -22.44
C GLU A 108 11.81 2.55 -23.80
N THR A 109 12.47 3.60 -24.13
CA THR A 109 12.45 4.33 -25.43
C THR A 109 11.76 5.67 -25.40
N SER A 110 12.50 6.66 -24.94
CA SER A 110 12.77 7.89 -25.72
C SER A 110 13.64 8.83 -24.87
N GLY A 111 14.88 8.98 -25.28
CA GLY A 111 15.82 9.94 -24.73
C GLY A 111 15.48 11.36 -25.15
N LEU A 112 14.47 11.95 -24.53
CA LEU A 112 14.23 13.40 -24.47
C LEU A 112 13.27 13.69 -23.30
N GLY A 113 13.79 14.35 -22.27
CA GLY A 113 13.03 15.12 -21.28
C GLY A 113 11.96 14.34 -20.51
N GLN A 114 12.36 13.57 -19.50
CA GLN A 114 11.45 13.01 -18.51
C GLN A 114 10.78 14.13 -17.70
N HIS A 115 9.59 14.54 -18.11
CA HIS A 115 8.64 15.11 -17.19
C HIS A 115 7.96 13.95 -16.43
N THR A 116 8.60 13.48 -15.36
CA THR A 116 7.94 12.66 -14.35
C THR A 116 6.80 13.53 -13.81
N THR A 117 5.56 13.12 -14.04
CA THR A 117 4.37 13.82 -13.52
C THR A 117 4.45 13.79 -12.00
N THR A 118 4.91 14.89 -11.40
CA THR A 118 5.11 15.05 -9.95
C THR A 118 3.87 15.60 -9.24
N SER A 119 2.72 15.60 -9.90
CA SER A 119 1.48 16.10 -9.31
C SER A 119 0.63 14.96 -8.78
N SER A 120 0.40 14.93 -7.47
CA SER A 120 -0.64 14.10 -6.87
C SER A 120 -2.01 14.53 -7.38
N ARG A 121 -2.90 13.57 -7.62
CA ARG A 121 -4.27 13.82 -8.05
C ARG A 121 -5.26 13.33 -7.01
N LEU A 122 -6.25 14.16 -6.70
CA LEU A 122 -7.37 13.78 -5.84
C LEU A 122 -8.55 13.34 -6.71
N TYR A 123 -9.10 12.18 -6.41
CA TYR A 123 -10.30 11.66 -7.06
C TYR A 123 -11.42 11.51 -6.03
N HIS A 124 -12.62 11.93 -6.39
CA HIS A 124 -13.83 11.64 -5.63
C HIS A 124 -14.40 10.30 -6.07
N LEU A 125 -14.62 9.40 -5.11
CA LEU A 125 -15.11 8.05 -5.41
C LEU A 125 -16.65 8.06 -5.54
N PRO A 126 -17.22 7.33 -6.52
CA PRO A 126 -18.68 7.33 -6.75
C PRO A 126 -19.48 6.84 -5.54
N GLN A 127 -18.92 5.93 -4.75
CA GLN A 127 -19.54 5.36 -3.55
C GLN A 127 -19.27 6.16 -2.27
N GLY A 128 -18.62 7.30 -2.36
CA GLY A 128 -18.16 8.12 -1.24
C GLY A 128 -16.65 7.98 -1.00
N GLY A 129 -16.10 8.91 -0.19
CA GLY A 129 -14.67 9.00 0.07
C GLY A 129 -13.85 9.61 -1.07
N ASN A 130 -12.56 9.75 -0.83
CA ASN A 130 -11.60 10.33 -1.77
C ASN A 130 -10.37 9.44 -1.88
N LEU A 131 -9.75 9.45 -3.05
CA LEU A 131 -8.51 8.75 -3.32
C LEU A 131 -7.45 9.71 -3.85
N ILE A 132 -6.28 9.71 -3.21
CA ILE A 132 -5.10 10.42 -3.69
C ILE A 132 -4.23 9.44 -4.46
N ASP A 133 -4.03 9.72 -5.75
CA ASP A 133 -3.00 9.06 -6.54
C ASP A 133 -1.68 9.80 -6.33
N SER A 134 -0.75 9.13 -5.70
CA SER A 134 0.61 9.63 -5.50
C SER A 134 1.54 8.98 -6.52
N PRO A 135 1.89 9.66 -7.62
CA PRO A 135 2.81 9.10 -8.59
C PRO A 135 4.18 8.87 -7.95
N GLY A 136 4.57 7.61 -7.86
CA GLY A 136 5.96 7.22 -7.76
C GLY A 136 6.70 7.55 -6.47
N ILE A 137 6.12 7.33 -5.31
CA ILE A 137 6.94 7.12 -4.11
C ILE A 137 7.67 5.79 -4.32
N ARG A 138 8.80 5.84 -5.02
CA ARG A 138 9.57 4.64 -5.40
C ARG A 138 10.37 4.09 -4.22
N GLU A 139 10.73 4.95 -3.28
CA GLU A 139 11.51 4.58 -2.10
C GLU A 139 10.97 5.32 -0.88
N PHE A 140 10.39 4.58 0.03
CA PHE A 140 10.07 5.07 1.36
C PHE A 140 11.29 4.82 2.25
N GLY A 141 12.12 5.84 2.42
CA GLY A 141 13.23 5.81 3.35
C GLY A 141 12.82 6.38 4.70
N LEU A 142 13.31 5.78 5.77
CA LEU A 142 13.07 6.24 7.14
C LEU A 142 14.11 7.24 7.63
N TRP A 143 15.01 7.72 6.76
CA TRP A 143 16.14 8.59 7.12
C TRP A 143 15.77 9.96 7.70
N HIS A 144 14.51 10.35 7.59
CA HIS A 144 13.99 11.58 8.18
C HIS A 144 13.38 11.35 9.59
N LEU A 145 13.31 10.09 10.05
CA LEU A 145 12.81 9.72 11.36
C LEU A 145 13.98 9.48 12.32
N GLU A 146 13.87 10.00 13.52
CA GLU A 146 14.78 9.69 14.59
C GLU A 146 14.61 8.24 15.08
N PRO A 147 15.62 7.57 15.67
CA PRO A 147 15.51 6.19 16.13
C PRO A 147 14.33 5.91 17.05
N ASP A 148 14.00 6.86 17.92
CA ASP A 148 12.83 6.76 18.81
C ASP A 148 11.50 6.77 18.04
N GLN A 149 11.41 7.53 16.96
CA GLN A 149 10.23 7.57 16.11
C GLN A 149 10.07 6.26 15.35
N ILE A 150 11.18 5.68 14.86
CA ILE A 150 11.16 4.37 14.22
C ILE A 150 10.67 3.33 15.20
N THR A 151 11.20 3.31 16.43
CA THR A 151 10.80 2.34 17.45
C THR A 151 9.32 2.48 17.85
N LYS A 152 8.84 3.71 18.01
CA LYS A 152 7.42 4.01 18.30
C LYS A 152 6.48 3.68 17.14
N GLY A 153 6.99 3.63 15.92
CA GLY A 153 6.25 3.25 14.73
C GLY A 153 5.94 1.76 14.62
N TYR A 154 6.46 0.93 15.51
CA TYR A 154 6.10 -0.49 15.61
C TYR A 154 5.04 -0.67 16.72
N ARG A 155 3.81 -1.06 16.35
CA ARG A 155 2.69 -1.27 17.31
C ARG A 155 3.05 -2.28 18.39
N GLU A 156 3.73 -3.37 18.02
CA GLU A 156 4.15 -4.42 18.91
C GLU A 156 5.15 -3.96 19.98
N PHE A 157 5.90 -2.89 19.72
CA PHE A 157 6.84 -2.34 20.70
C PHE A 157 6.20 -1.41 21.72
N GLN A 158 5.01 -0.87 21.43
CA GLN A 158 4.33 0.07 22.33
C GLN A 158 4.05 -0.53 23.72
N TYR A 159 3.85 -1.85 23.79
CA TYR A 159 3.58 -2.56 25.06
C TYR A 159 4.84 -2.79 25.90
N VAL A 160 6.03 -2.74 25.29
CA VAL A 160 7.30 -3.02 25.96
C VAL A 160 8.16 -1.78 26.17
N LEU A 161 7.86 -0.69 25.46
CA LEU A 161 8.57 0.59 25.62
C LEU A 161 8.40 1.13 27.04
N GLY A 162 9.52 1.39 27.72
CA GLY A 162 9.55 1.89 29.09
C GLY A 162 9.46 0.81 30.18
N THR A 163 9.34 -0.48 29.81
CA THR A 163 9.36 -1.59 30.79
C THR A 163 10.76 -2.16 31.03
N CYS A 164 11.74 -1.79 30.20
CA CYS A 164 13.13 -2.20 30.37
C CYS A 164 13.72 -1.57 31.66
N LYS A 165 14.26 -2.42 32.54
CA LYS A 165 14.89 -2.03 33.81
C LYS A 165 16.42 -1.87 33.65
N PHE A 166 16.84 -1.10 32.66
CA PHE A 166 18.28 -0.79 32.48
C PHE A 166 18.51 0.69 32.57
#